data_25845efdd54f8bb072ae16be987427b8
#
_entry.id   25845efdd54f8bb072ae16be987427b8
#
_cell.length_a   1.000
_cell.length_b   1.000
_cell.length_c   1.000
_cell.angle_alpha   90.00
_cell.angle_beta   90.00
_cell.angle_gamma   90.00
#
_symmetry.space_group_name_H-M   'P 1'
#
loop_
_entity.id
_entity.type
_entity.pdbx_description
1 polymer ?
#
loop_
_entity_poly.entity_id
_entity_poly.type
_entity_poly.pdbx_seq_one_letter_code
_entity_poly.pdbx_strand_id
1 'polypeptide(L)'
;MFNEQGRRRDFLLKDGATTIGRKTDCDIRIPVGEVSRLHAEVLADEDGATVRDLGASNGTYVNNQRITDEDLEPGDHLMIGPVVFVVQIDDEPGDDELLEIRSEIKTKQAAGGGGASVGTSEHVYSSDEEVDPIAALEALASSADQTAIEPEEEKGKRQP
;
A
#
# COMPACT_ATOMS: atom_id res chain seq x y z
N MET A 1 -12.72 15.41 -0.35
CA MET A 1 -11.94 14.65 -1.33
C MET A 1 -11.29 15.59 -2.33
N PHE A 2 -10.03 15.39 -2.60
CA PHE A 2 -9.30 16.06 -3.67
C PHE A 2 -8.82 15.03 -4.68
N ASN A 3 -9.05 15.29 -5.96
CA ASN A 3 -8.53 14.43 -7.02
C ASN A 3 -7.15 14.92 -7.52
N GLU A 4 -6.48 14.16 -8.40
CA GLU A 4 -5.20 14.51 -9.01
C GLU A 4 -5.18 15.89 -9.67
N GLN A 5 -6.34 16.37 -10.12
CA GLN A 5 -6.50 17.69 -10.73
C GLN A 5 -6.75 18.80 -9.70
N GLY A 6 -6.74 18.46 -8.40
CA GLY A 6 -7.02 19.38 -7.31
C GLY A 6 -8.48 19.84 -7.23
N ARG A 7 -9.41 19.11 -7.84
CA ARG A 7 -10.83 19.41 -7.69
C ARG A 7 -11.34 18.86 -6.38
N ARG A 8 -11.99 19.70 -5.60
CA ARG A 8 -12.67 19.34 -4.36
C ARG A 8 -14.04 18.73 -4.68
N ARG A 9 -14.37 17.66 -3.99
CA ARG A 9 -15.71 17.09 -3.92
C ARG A 9 -15.98 16.69 -2.48
N ASP A 10 -17.09 17.13 -1.94
CA ASP A 10 -17.48 16.84 -0.58
C ASP A 10 -18.46 15.68 -0.57
N PHE A 11 -18.30 14.78 0.37
CA PHE A 11 -19.19 13.67 0.62
C PHE A 11 -19.62 13.75 2.07
N LEU A 12 -20.91 13.82 2.28
CA LEU A 12 -21.48 13.73 3.61
C LEU A 12 -21.62 12.25 3.97
N LEU A 13 -20.88 11.83 4.98
CA LEU A 13 -21.04 10.51 5.55
C LEU A 13 -22.30 10.50 6.42
N LYS A 14 -23.01 9.39 6.35
CA LYS A 14 -24.16 9.11 7.22
C LYS A 14 -23.71 8.13 8.28
N ASP A 15 -24.43 8.10 9.38
CA ASP A 15 -24.23 7.07 10.40
C ASP A 15 -24.30 5.68 9.76
N GLY A 16 -23.29 4.88 10.02
CA GLY A 16 -23.13 3.55 9.48
C GLY A 16 -21.97 3.38 8.53
N ALA A 17 -21.99 2.30 7.78
CA ALA A 17 -20.93 1.91 6.87
C ALA A 17 -21.07 2.65 5.51
N THR A 18 -19.99 3.30 5.10
CA THR A 18 -19.85 3.92 3.77
C THR A 18 -18.74 3.24 3.01
N THR A 19 -19.07 2.58 1.92
CA THR A 19 -18.10 1.85 1.09
C THR A 19 -17.43 2.75 0.07
N ILE A 20 -16.11 2.59 -0.09
CA ILE A 20 -15.29 3.33 -1.05
C ILE A 20 -14.62 2.36 -2.02
N GLY A 21 -14.75 2.62 -3.30
CA GLY A 21 -14.11 1.78 -4.31
C GLY A 21 -14.40 2.19 -5.74
N ARG A 22 -13.92 1.38 -6.67
CA ARG A 22 -14.12 1.62 -8.10
C ARG A 22 -15.47 1.11 -8.62
N LYS A 23 -16.09 0.17 -7.91
CA LYS A 23 -17.34 -0.45 -8.31
C LYS A 23 -18.48 0.56 -8.23
N THR A 24 -19.48 0.38 -9.09
CA THR A 24 -20.68 1.25 -9.13
C THR A 24 -21.57 1.09 -7.90
N ASP A 25 -21.43 -0.02 -7.19
CA ASP A 25 -22.23 -0.33 -6.00
C ASP A 25 -21.64 0.29 -4.71
N CYS A 26 -20.45 0.93 -4.81
CA CYS A 26 -19.88 1.66 -3.68
C CYS A 26 -20.57 3.01 -3.49
N ASP A 27 -20.75 3.42 -2.25
CA ASP A 27 -21.33 4.71 -1.88
C ASP A 27 -20.47 5.87 -2.41
N ILE A 28 -19.15 5.74 -2.26
CA ILE A 28 -18.17 6.66 -2.84
C ILE A 28 -17.44 5.94 -3.97
N ARG A 29 -17.81 6.25 -5.17
CA ARG A 29 -17.18 5.67 -6.36
C ARG A 29 -16.00 6.49 -6.82
N ILE A 30 -14.83 5.84 -6.93
CA ILE A 30 -13.61 6.39 -7.49
C ILE A 30 -13.23 5.59 -8.74
N PRO A 31 -13.54 6.08 -9.96
CA PRO A 31 -13.34 5.33 -11.20
C PRO A 31 -11.88 5.40 -11.70
N VAL A 32 -10.94 5.02 -10.85
CA VAL A 32 -9.49 5.03 -11.12
C VAL A 32 -8.95 3.62 -11.04
N GLY A 33 -8.01 3.27 -11.92
CA GLY A 33 -7.45 1.92 -12.04
C GLY A 33 -6.72 1.44 -10.80
N GLU A 34 -6.05 2.34 -10.09
CA GLU A 34 -5.32 2.08 -8.86
C GLU A 34 -6.23 1.80 -7.65
N VAL A 35 -7.51 2.12 -7.77
CA VAL A 35 -8.49 1.86 -6.71
C VAL A 35 -9.14 0.50 -6.92
N SER A 36 -9.13 -0.34 -5.89
CA SER A 36 -9.77 -1.65 -5.92
C SER A 36 -11.29 -1.52 -6.08
N ARG A 37 -11.94 -2.56 -6.60
CA ARG A 37 -13.39 -2.58 -6.80
C ARG A 37 -14.16 -2.27 -5.51
N LEU A 38 -13.73 -2.88 -4.42
CA LEU A 38 -14.08 -2.56 -3.05
C LEU A 38 -12.76 -2.30 -2.35
N HIS A 39 -12.48 -1.07 -1.91
CA HIS A 39 -11.17 -0.66 -1.45
C HIS A 39 -11.12 -0.49 0.06
N ALA A 40 -12.00 0.31 0.57
CA ALA A 40 -12.09 0.59 2.00
C ALA A 40 -13.55 0.83 2.40
N GLU A 41 -13.79 0.78 3.67
CA GLU A 41 -15.07 1.10 4.30
C GLU A 41 -14.83 2.10 5.42
N VAL A 42 -15.66 3.12 5.49
CA VAL A 42 -15.67 4.07 6.60
C VAL A 42 -16.91 3.83 7.42
N LEU A 43 -16.72 3.55 8.69
CA LEU A 43 -17.78 3.44 9.68
C LEU A 43 -17.86 4.78 10.41
N ALA A 44 -18.97 5.47 10.28
CA ALA A 44 -19.24 6.71 11.00
C ALA A 44 -20.34 6.48 12.03
N ASP A 45 -20.16 7.01 13.22
CA ASP A 45 -21.14 7.00 14.31
C ASP A 45 -21.13 8.35 15.06
N GLU A 46 -21.91 8.44 16.14
CA GLU A 46 -22.00 9.66 16.95
C GLU A 46 -20.70 10.00 17.70
N ASP A 47 -19.81 9.02 17.87
CA ASP A 47 -18.55 9.17 18.61
C ASP A 47 -17.36 9.48 17.68
N GLY A 48 -17.50 9.24 16.37
CA GLY A 48 -16.43 9.48 15.40
C GLY A 48 -16.54 8.71 14.10
N ALA A 49 -15.41 8.47 13.47
CA ALA A 49 -15.31 7.68 12.26
C ALA A 49 -14.10 6.75 12.30
N THR A 50 -14.27 5.53 11.82
CA THR A 50 -13.19 4.53 11.68
C THR A 50 -13.09 4.11 10.23
N VAL A 51 -11.89 4.00 9.69
CA VAL A 51 -11.65 3.46 8.35
C VAL A 51 -11.07 2.06 8.43
N ARG A 52 -11.57 1.17 7.55
CA ARG A 52 -11.09 -0.20 7.40
C ARG A 52 -10.69 -0.49 5.97
N ASP A 53 -9.50 -1.04 5.76
CA ASP A 53 -9.07 -1.55 4.47
C ASP A 53 -9.74 -2.90 4.18
N LEU A 54 -10.33 -3.04 3.01
CA LEU A 54 -11.03 -4.27 2.58
C LEU A 54 -10.14 -5.19 1.72
N GLY A 55 -8.84 -5.15 1.92
CA GLY A 55 -7.86 -5.93 1.18
C GLY A 55 -7.52 -5.31 -0.18
N ALA A 56 -7.42 -4.00 -0.21
CA ALA A 56 -7.07 -3.26 -1.41
C ALA A 56 -5.66 -3.59 -1.90
N SER A 57 -5.49 -3.75 -3.22
CA SER A 57 -4.20 -4.11 -3.83
C SER A 57 -3.10 -3.08 -3.52
N ASN A 58 -3.44 -1.80 -3.54
CA ASN A 58 -2.51 -0.71 -3.23
C ASN A 58 -2.52 -0.31 -1.75
N GLY A 59 -3.47 -0.82 -0.97
CA GLY A 59 -3.67 -0.48 0.43
C GLY A 59 -4.32 0.88 0.66
N THR A 60 -4.70 1.10 1.90
CA THR A 60 -5.30 2.34 2.39
C THR A 60 -4.31 3.00 3.34
N TYR A 61 -4.20 4.32 3.27
CA TYR A 61 -3.24 5.08 4.08
C TYR A 61 -3.95 6.21 4.82
N VAL A 62 -3.63 6.38 6.09
CA VAL A 62 -4.01 7.54 6.90
C VAL A 62 -2.73 8.28 7.28
N ASN A 63 -2.67 9.56 7.01
CA ASN A 63 -1.50 10.41 7.29
C ASN A 63 -0.16 9.83 6.75
N ASN A 64 -0.19 9.23 5.54
CA ASN A 64 0.91 8.51 4.89
C ASN A 64 1.32 7.20 5.56
N GLN A 65 0.59 6.72 6.55
CA GLN A 65 0.80 5.42 7.17
C GLN A 65 -0.19 4.41 6.60
N ARG A 66 0.30 3.25 6.16
CA ARG A 66 -0.58 2.18 5.70
C ARG A 66 -1.30 1.56 6.88
N ILE A 67 -2.62 1.45 6.75
CA ILE A 67 -3.49 0.97 7.82
C ILE A 67 -4.29 -0.27 7.37
N THR A 68 -4.79 -1.01 8.33
CA THR A 68 -5.81 -2.04 8.13
C THR A 68 -7.13 -1.59 8.72
N ASP A 69 -7.07 -0.94 9.86
CA ASP A 69 -8.18 -0.42 10.64
C ASP A 69 -7.64 0.74 11.47
N GLU A 70 -8.23 1.92 11.40
CA GLU A 70 -7.76 3.12 12.07
C GLU A 70 -8.90 4.08 12.35
N ASP A 71 -8.90 4.68 13.53
CA ASP A 71 -9.83 5.74 13.88
C ASP A 71 -9.43 7.04 13.19
N LEU A 72 -10.41 7.77 12.69
CA LEU A 72 -10.21 9.00 11.94
C LEU A 72 -10.52 10.21 12.82
N GLU A 73 -9.56 11.14 12.88
CA GLU A 73 -9.71 12.42 13.54
C GLU A 73 -10.02 13.55 12.53
N PRO A 74 -10.60 14.66 12.97
CA PRO A 74 -10.76 15.85 12.13
C PRO A 74 -9.42 16.32 11.59
N GLY A 75 -9.32 16.51 10.28
CA GLY A 75 -8.10 16.90 9.60
C GLY A 75 -7.25 15.74 9.07
N ASP A 76 -7.57 14.51 9.39
CA ASP A 76 -6.84 13.36 8.88
C ASP A 76 -6.90 13.23 7.37
N HIS A 77 -5.78 12.81 6.79
CA HIS A 77 -5.62 12.57 5.37
C HIS A 77 -5.75 11.10 5.05
N LEU A 78 -6.91 10.69 4.58
CA LEU A 78 -7.16 9.35 4.07
C LEU A 78 -6.80 9.29 2.58
N MET A 79 -5.81 8.49 2.23
CA MET A 79 -5.37 8.31 0.85
C MET A 79 -5.79 6.94 0.32
N ILE A 80 -6.50 6.96 -0.80
CA ILE A 80 -7.01 5.78 -1.51
C ILE A 80 -6.58 5.87 -2.97
N GLY A 81 -5.53 5.13 -3.34
CA GLY A 81 -4.89 5.29 -4.63
C GLY A 81 -4.37 6.74 -4.81
N PRO A 82 -4.66 7.40 -5.94
CA PRO A 82 -4.22 8.77 -6.20
C PRO A 82 -5.14 9.83 -5.59
N VAL A 83 -6.15 9.44 -4.84
CA VAL A 83 -7.16 10.34 -4.27
C VAL A 83 -6.92 10.53 -2.78
N VAL A 84 -6.96 11.77 -2.35
CA VAL A 84 -6.83 12.15 -0.95
C VAL A 84 -8.16 12.69 -0.44
N PHE A 85 -8.64 12.10 0.64
CA PHE A 85 -9.75 12.62 1.41
C PHE A 85 -9.21 13.34 2.64
N VAL A 86 -9.79 14.45 2.98
CA VAL A 86 -9.58 15.08 4.28
C VAL A 86 -10.83 14.85 5.09
N VAL A 87 -10.64 14.33 6.27
CA VAL A 87 -11.73 14.03 7.21
C VAL A 87 -12.18 15.33 7.86
N GLN A 88 -13.46 15.58 7.85
CA GLN A 88 -14.09 16.72 8.51
C GLN A 88 -15.18 16.19 9.44
N ILE A 89 -15.09 16.53 10.70
CA ILE A 89 -16.05 16.16 11.74
C ILE A 89 -16.47 17.48 12.41
N ASP A 90 -17.76 17.70 12.56
CA ASP A 90 -18.32 18.92 13.19
C ASP A 90 -17.83 20.24 12.56
N ASP A 91 -17.68 20.27 11.22
CA ASP A 91 -17.13 21.38 10.44
C ASP A 91 -15.65 21.72 10.77
N GLU A 92 -14.92 20.86 11.43
CA GLU A 92 -13.47 20.96 11.62
C GLU A 92 -12.72 19.91 10.74
N PRO A 93 -11.62 20.26 10.05
CA PRO A 93 -11.06 21.62 9.90
C PRO A 93 -11.92 22.54 9.05
N GLY A 94 -11.85 23.83 9.32
CA GLY A 94 -12.58 24.84 8.57
C GLY A 94 -12.18 24.93 7.09
N ASP A 95 -13.03 25.54 6.27
CA ASP A 95 -12.78 25.66 4.82
C ASP A 95 -11.45 26.34 4.47
N ASP A 96 -10.96 27.24 5.30
CA ASP A 96 -9.68 27.95 5.10
C ASP A 96 -8.50 26.99 5.31
N GLU A 97 -8.53 26.12 6.32
CA GLU A 97 -7.52 25.09 6.56
C GLU A 97 -7.53 24.02 5.48
N LEU A 98 -8.70 23.65 4.97
CA LEU A 98 -8.82 22.73 3.83
C LEU A 98 -8.14 23.26 2.57
N LEU A 99 -8.10 24.57 2.37
CA LEU A 99 -7.39 25.18 1.26
C LEU A 99 -5.86 25.12 1.43
N GLU A 100 -5.35 25.26 2.63
CA GLU A 100 -3.94 25.10 2.95
C GLU A 100 -3.49 23.64 2.75
N ILE A 101 -4.23 22.69 3.29
CA ILE A 101 -4.02 21.25 3.11
C ILE A 101 -4.00 20.88 1.62
N ARG A 102 -4.91 21.46 0.83
CA ARG A 102 -4.93 21.27 -0.62
C ARG A 102 -3.64 21.71 -1.29
N SER A 103 -3.06 22.83 -0.85
CA SER A 103 -1.80 23.33 -1.41
C SER A 103 -0.62 22.41 -1.09
N GLU A 104 -0.58 21.85 0.10
CA GLU A 104 0.43 20.90 0.53
C GLU A 104 0.33 19.55 -0.22
N ILE A 105 -0.88 19.02 -0.38
CA ILE A 105 -1.12 17.79 -1.14
C ILE A 105 -0.66 17.96 -2.59
N LYS A 106 -1.01 19.08 -3.22
CA LYS A 106 -0.61 19.37 -4.59
C LYS A 106 0.91 19.48 -4.73
N THR A 107 1.58 20.06 -3.76
CA THR A 107 3.04 20.17 -3.75
C THR A 107 3.71 18.80 -3.59
N LYS A 108 3.20 17.96 -2.70
CA LYS A 108 3.71 16.58 -2.51
C LYS A 108 3.48 15.69 -3.72
N GLN A 109 2.32 15.79 -4.37
CA GLN A 109 2.03 15.02 -5.58
C GLN A 109 2.84 15.48 -6.79
N ALA A 110 3.10 16.77 -6.92
CA ALA A 110 3.98 17.32 -7.96
C ALA A 110 5.46 16.93 -7.76
N ALA A 111 5.88 16.75 -6.50
CA ALA A 111 7.23 16.27 -6.15
C ALA A 111 7.36 14.73 -6.25
N GLY A 112 6.25 13.99 -6.20
CA GLY A 112 6.21 12.53 -6.29
C GLY A 112 6.25 11.96 -7.71
N GLY A 113 6.26 12.81 -8.73
CA GLY A 113 6.38 12.42 -10.13
C GLY A 113 7.83 12.32 -10.59
N GLY A 114 8.69 11.64 -9.88
CA GLY A 114 10.05 11.45 -10.32
C GLY A 114 10.98 10.95 -9.23
N GLY A 115 11.21 9.65 -9.24
CA GLY A 115 12.33 9.06 -8.54
C GLY A 115 12.09 8.88 -7.05
N ALA A 116 12.04 7.61 -6.66
CA ALA A 116 12.35 7.22 -5.31
C ALA A 116 13.62 7.93 -4.88
N SER A 117 13.50 9.02 -4.14
CA SER A 117 14.56 9.48 -3.29
C SER A 117 14.61 8.49 -2.14
N VAL A 118 15.22 7.38 -2.39
CA VAL A 118 15.82 6.57 -1.37
C VAL A 118 16.70 7.51 -0.58
N GLY A 119 16.32 7.77 0.66
CA GLY A 119 17.23 8.36 1.62
C GLY A 119 18.53 7.62 1.50
N THR A 120 19.55 8.31 1.08
CA THR A 120 20.90 7.84 0.99
C THR A 120 21.37 7.54 2.42
N SER A 121 21.07 6.34 2.89
CA SER A 121 22.06 5.66 3.67
C SER A 121 23.23 5.51 2.72
N GLU A 122 24.23 6.35 2.85
CA GLU A 122 25.55 6.05 2.34
C GLU A 122 26.04 4.77 2.99
N HIS A 123 25.56 3.66 2.49
CA HIS A 123 26.35 2.46 2.58
C HIS A 123 27.36 2.60 1.46
N VAL A 124 28.52 3.08 1.82
CA VAL A 124 29.72 2.99 1.00
C VAL A 124 29.93 1.50 0.75
N TYR A 125 29.38 1.01 -0.33
CA TYR A 125 29.84 -0.21 -0.94
C TYR A 125 31.24 0.09 -1.44
N SER A 126 32.22 -0.34 -0.68
CA SER A 126 33.57 -0.53 -1.19
C SER A 126 33.46 -1.40 -2.42
N SER A 127 33.75 -0.83 -3.56
CA SER A 127 33.71 -1.43 -4.88
C SER A 127 34.85 -2.41 -5.13
N ASP A 128 35.11 -3.33 -4.18
CA ASP A 128 36.19 -4.31 -4.30
C ASP A 128 35.76 -5.77 -4.09
N GLU A 129 34.46 -6.04 -4.11
CA GLU A 129 33.97 -7.40 -4.26
C GLU A 129 32.94 -7.43 -5.39
N GLU A 130 33.47 -7.50 -6.62
CA GLU A 130 32.70 -8.06 -7.73
C GLU A 130 32.43 -9.53 -7.39
N VAL A 131 31.36 -9.76 -6.68
CA VAL A 131 30.78 -11.10 -6.58
C VAL A 131 30.11 -11.35 -7.93
N ASP A 132 30.84 -12.03 -8.81
CA ASP A 132 30.32 -12.49 -10.08
C ASP A 132 29.12 -13.40 -9.79
N PRO A 133 27.88 -13.05 -10.19
CA PRO A 133 26.71 -13.87 -9.93
C PRO A 133 26.79 -15.24 -10.60
N ILE A 134 27.68 -15.40 -11.56
CA ILE A 134 27.94 -16.67 -12.23
C ILE A 134 28.79 -17.60 -11.34
N ALA A 135 29.74 -17.06 -10.60
CA ALA A 135 30.55 -17.84 -9.68
C ALA A 135 29.72 -18.39 -8.50
N ALA A 136 28.70 -17.68 -8.04
CA ALA A 136 27.80 -18.15 -7.01
C ALA A 136 26.90 -19.31 -7.47
N LEU A 137 26.54 -19.34 -8.75
CA LEU A 137 25.78 -20.44 -9.36
C LEU A 137 26.64 -21.69 -9.58
N GLU A 138 27.89 -21.55 -9.96
CA GLU A 138 28.83 -22.67 -10.09
C GLU A 138 29.15 -23.32 -8.75
N ALA A 139 29.26 -22.54 -7.68
CA ALA A 139 29.48 -23.07 -6.35
C ALA A 139 28.30 -23.90 -5.82
N LEU A 140 27.07 -23.55 -6.21
CA LEU A 140 25.86 -24.31 -5.88
C LEU A 140 25.73 -25.58 -6.74
N ALA A 141 26.14 -25.55 -7.99
CA ALA A 141 26.13 -26.70 -8.86
C ALA A 141 27.20 -27.73 -8.47
N SER A 142 28.33 -27.28 -7.96
CA SER A 142 29.40 -28.16 -7.47
C SER A 142 29.06 -28.87 -6.15
N SER A 143 28.16 -28.29 -5.37
CA SER A 143 27.69 -28.85 -4.10
C SER A 143 26.61 -29.94 -4.27
N ALA A 144 25.95 -29.97 -5.42
CA ALA A 144 24.88 -30.95 -5.67
C ALA A 144 25.37 -32.30 -6.17
N ASP A 145 26.65 -32.44 -6.49
CA ASP A 145 27.21 -33.65 -7.09
C ASP A 145 27.76 -34.67 -6.06
N GLN A 146 27.57 -34.44 -4.79
CA GLN A 146 28.03 -35.37 -3.74
C GLN A 146 26.91 -36.20 -3.07
N THR A 147 25.74 -36.19 -3.61
CA THR A 147 24.70 -37.13 -3.19
C THR A 147 24.40 -38.13 -4.30
N ALA A 148 25.44 -38.80 -4.76
CA ALA A 148 25.28 -40.08 -5.41
C ALA A 148 24.84 -41.08 -4.33
N ILE A 149 23.56 -41.27 -4.17
CA ILE A 149 23.00 -42.38 -3.46
C ILE A 149 23.32 -43.60 -4.34
N GLU A 150 24.29 -44.38 -3.92
CA GLU A 150 24.52 -45.67 -4.48
C GLU A 150 23.23 -46.51 -4.28
N PRO A 151 22.65 -47.08 -5.33
CA PRO A 151 21.58 -48.06 -5.14
C PRO A 151 22.21 -49.28 -4.48
N GLU A 152 21.81 -49.53 -3.24
CA GLU A 152 22.08 -50.80 -2.63
C GLU A 152 21.41 -51.90 -3.48
N GLU A 153 22.23 -52.67 -4.16
CA GLU A 153 21.82 -53.93 -4.77
C GLU A 153 21.33 -54.86 -3.66
N GLU A 154 20.05 -54.94 -3.52
CA GLU A 154 19.40 -56.00 -2.75
C GLU A 154 19.69 -57.34 -3.42
N LYS A 155 20.74 -57.99 -2.96
CA LYS A 155 20.98 -59.40 -3.30
C LYS A 155 19.82 -60.23 -2.77
N GLY A 156 18.92 -60.50 -3.68
CA GLY A 156 17.86 -61.49 -3.47
C GLY A 156 18.46 -62.79 -3.01
N LYS A 157 18.22 -63.11 -1.77
CA LYS A 157 18.53 -64.41 -1.20
C LYS A 157 17.51 -65.41 -1.73
N ARG A 158 17.90 -66.13 -2.79
CA ARG A 158 17.17 -67.33 -3.17
C ARG A 158 17.44 -68.36 -2.10
N GLN A 159 16.39 -68.80 -1.48
CA GLN A 159 16.40 -70.05 -0.77
C GLN A 159 15.89 -71.16 -1.70
N PRO A 160 16.44 -72.39 -1.58
CA PRO A 160 15.99 -73.50 -2.33
C PRO A 160 14.67 -74.07 -1.79
#